data_459b4974240b01d13b47c0551a2e1424
#
_entry.id   459b4974240b01d13b47c0551a2e1424
#
_cell.length_a   1.000
_cell.length_b   1.000
_cell.length_c   1.000
_cell.angle_alpha   90.00
_cell.angle_beta   90.00
_cell.angle_gamma   90.00
#
_symmetry.space_group_name_H-M   'P 1'
#
loop_
_entity.id
_entity.type
_entity.pdbx_description
1 polymer ?
#
loop_
_entity_poly.entity_id
_entity_poly.type
_entity_poly.pdbx_seq_one_letter_code
_entity_poly.pdbx_strand_id
1 'polypeptide(L)'
;GKNAQSMLKLGRAQGVAIAAAINKDIPIHEYAPLKIKMPITGNGRASKQQVSAMLQRYLNIKEEILLPYFDATDALAAAYCHFLETSCKMYSTSAAGKIKVIDEAALMKHSGDRHVSKNWKDFVASNPERVR
;
A
#
# COMPACT_ATOMS: atom_id res chain seq x y z
N GLY A 1 22.37 -19.14 -5.34
CA GLY A 1 22.65 -18.75 -3.96
C GLY A 1 21.46 -18.97 -3.04
N LYS A 2 21.69 -18.99 -1.73
CA LYS A 2 20.65 -19.24 -0.71
C LYS A 2 19.45 -18.28 -0.82
N ASN A 3 19.69 -17.02 -1.24
CA ASN A 3 18.63 -16.02 -1.42
C ASN A 3 17.67 -16.35 -2.58
N ALA A 4 18.13 -16.95 -3.67
CA ALA A 4 17.27 -17.27 -4.82
C ALA A 4 16.22 -18.33 -4.47
N GLN A 5 16.60 -19.35 -3.69
CA GLN A 5 15.67 -20.39 -3.24
C GLN A 5 14.61 -19.84 -2.27
N SER A 6 15.00 -18.93 -1.38
CA SER A 6 14.07 -18.28 -0.46
C SER A 6 13.08 -17.38 -1.20
N MET A 7 13.54 -16.61 -2.17
CA MET A 7 12.68 -15.81 -3.04
C MET A 7 11.70 -16.66 -3.84
N LEU A 8 12.15 -17.81 -4.37
CA LEU A 8 11.29 -18.72 -5.12
C LEU A 8 10.21 -19.35 -4.23
N LYS A 9 10.56 -19.76 -3.00
CA LYS A 9 9.59 -20.28 -2.02
C LYS A 9 8.55 -19.21 -1.64
N LEU A 10 9.00 -18.00 -1.38
CA LEU A 10 8.12 -16.88 -1.04
C LEU A 10 7.19 -16.52 -2.20
N GLY A 11 7.71 -16.45 -3.43
CA GLY A 11 6.89 -16.17 -4.61
C GLY A 11 5.84 -17.25 -4.88
N ARG A 12 6.15 -18.54 -4.62
CA ARG A 12 5.16 -19.62 -4.72
C ARG A 12 4.07 -19.46 -3.67
N ALA A 13 4.43 -19.18 -2.42
CA ALA A 13 3.45 -18.96 -1.34
C ALA A 13 2.55 -17.77 -1.63
N GLN A 14 3.11 -16.65 -2.09
CA GLN A 14 2.37 -15.48 -2.51
C GLN A 14 1.41 -15.79 -3.66
N GLY A 15 1.87 -16.50 -4.69
CA GLY A 15 1.05 -16.89 -5.83
C GLY A 15 -0.16 -17.74 -5.42
N VAL A 16 0.02 -18.70 -4.50
CA VAL A 16 -1.07 -19.52 -3.97
C VAL A 16 -2.06 -18.68 -3.17
N ALA A 17 -1.60 -17.76 -2.33
CA ALA A 17 -2.45 -16.87 -1.56
C ALA A 17 -3.29 -15.96 -2.48
N ILE A 18 -2.68 -15.39 -3.52
CA ILE A 18 -3.34 -14.59 -4.55
C ILE A 18 -4.42 -15.42 -5.28
N ALA A 19 -4.06 -16.62 -5.74
CA ALA A 19 -5.00 -17.49 -6.43
C ALA A 19 -6.20 -17.87 -5.55
N ALA A 20 -5.97 -18.16 -4.27
CA ALA A 20 -7.03 -18.46 -3.31
C ALA A 20 -7.98 -17.26 -3.10
N ALA A 21 -7.45 -16.05 -3.03
CA ALA A 21 -8.25 -14.82 -2.89
C ALA A 21 -9.08 -14.57 -4.15
N ILE A 22 -8.50 -14.68 -5.34
CA ILE A 22 -9.20 -14.52 -6.63
C ILE A 22 -10.34 -15.54 -6.74
N ASN A 23 -10.12 -16.80 -6.37
CA ASN A 23 -11.15 -17.86 -6.41
C ASN A 23 -12.31 -17.60 -5.44
N LYS A 24 -12.18 -16.66 -4.53
CA LYS A 24 -13.20 -16.23 -3.57
C LYS A 24 -13.72 -14.83 -3.83
N ASP A 25 -13.39 -14.24 -4.98
CA ASP A 25 -13.76 -12.87 -5.36
C ASP A 25 -13.31 -11.82 -4.31
N ILE A 26 -12.22 -12.09 -3.59
CA ILE A 26 -11.65 -11.16 -2.60
C ILE A 26 -10.70 -10.19 -3.31
N PRO A 27 -10.93 -8.87 -3.21
CA PRO A 27 -10.02 -7.87 -3.79
C PRO A 27 -8.62 -7.97 -3.17
N ILE A 28 -7.60 -7.83 -4.02
CA ILE A 28 -6.20 -7.93 -3.62
C ILE A 28 -5.55 -6.56 -3.72
N HIS A 29 -4.83 -6.19 -2.67
CA HIS A 29 -4.03 -4.96 -2.63
C HIS A 29 -2.60 -5.30 -2.25
N GLU A 30 -1.64 -4.84 -3.05
CA GLU A 30 -0.22 -5.06 -2.81
C GLU A 30 0.46 -3.75 -2.38
N TYR A 31 1.29 -3.83 -1.36
CA TYR A 31 2.03 -2.71 -0.80
C TYR A 31 3.52 -3.03 -0.70
N ALA A 32 4.35 -2.15 -1.24
CA ALA A 32 5.79 -2.24 -1.00
C ALA A 32 6.11 -1.97 0.49
N PRO A 33 7.14 -2.60 1.08
CA PRO A 33 7.50 -2.41 2.49
C PRO A 33 7.73 -0.94 2.89
N LEU A 34 8.33 -0.15 2.01
CA LEU A 34 8.50 1.30 2.19
C LEU A 34 7.16 2.02 2.31
N LYS A 35 6.18 1.62 1.49
CA LYS A 35 4.85 2.22 1.46
C LYS A 35 4.04 1.88 2.70
N ILE A 36 4.25 0.71 3.29
CA ILE A 36 3.61 0.31 4.55
C ILE A 36 4.15 1.15 5.71
N LYS A 37 5.48 1.35 5.77
CA LYS A 37 6.13 2.02 6.91
C LYS A 37 5.91 3.54 6.93
N MET A 38 5.85 4.16 5.77
CA MET A 38 5.76 5.62 5.64
C MET A 38 4.56 6.23 6.38
N PRO A 39 3.31 5.79 6.17
CA PRO A 39 2.16 6.39 6.86
C PRO A 39 2.12 6.10 8.36
N ILE A 40 2.80 5.05 8.82
CA ILE A 40 2.82 4.66 10.24
C ILE A 40 3.87 5.45 11.01
N THR A 41 5.07 5.61 10.46
CA THR A 41 6.22 6.16 11.17
C THR A 41 6.74 7.48 10.62
N GLY A 42 6.24 7.93 9.48
CA GLY A 42 6.81 9.06 8.72
C GLY A 42 8.14 8.73 8.04
N ASN A 43 8.67 7.51 8.20
CA ASN A 43 9.96 7.08 7.67
C ASN A 43 9.87 5.67 7.06
N GLY A 44 9.98 5.57 5.73
CA GLY A 44 9.94 4.28 5.03
C GLY A 44 11.10 3.32 5.38
N ARG A 45 12.17 3.82 6.02
CA ARG A 45 13.32 3.01 6.49
C ARG A 45 13.24 2.66 7.97
N ALA A 46 12.11 2.91 8.63
CA ALA A 46 11.91 2.61 10.04
C ALA A 46 12.17 1.12 10.35
N SER A 47 12.72 0.86 11.54
CA SER A 47 12.91 -0.50 12.04
C SER A 47 11.57 -1.16 12.37
N LYS A 48 11.55 -2.50 12.48
CA LYS A 48 10.34 -3.24 12.90
C LYS A 48 9.87 -2.80 14.29
N GLN A 49 10.80 -2.53 15.20
CA GLN A 49 10.51 -2.05 16.56
C GLN A 49 9.82 -0.68 16.54
N GLN A 50 10.28 0.23 15.69
CA GLN A 50 9.65 1.54 15.53
C GLN A 50 8.23 1.43 14.99
N VAL A 51 8.00 0.57 13.99
CA VAL A 51 6.67 0.30 13.43
C VAL A 51 5.76 -0.29 14.51
N SER A 52 6.25 -1.28 15.28
CA SER A 52 5.50 -1.90 16.38
C SER A 52 5.09 -0.88 17.43
N ALA A 53 6.03 -0.06 17.92
CA ALA A 53 5.76 0.96 18.93
C ALA A 53 4.73 2.01 18.45
N MET A 54 4.78 2.41 17.18
CA MET A 54 3.80 3.35 16.63
C MET A 54 2.41 2.72 16.52
N LEU A 55 2.31 1.47 16.05
CA LEU A 55 1.03 0.76 15.97
C LEU A 55 0.40 0.56 17.34
N GLN A 56 1.19 0.21 18.36
CA GLN A 56 0.73 0.11 19.74
C GLN A 56 0.09 1.41 20.21
N ARG A 57 0.74 2.54 19.93
CA ARG A 57 0.22 3.86 20.29
C ARG A 57 -1.07 4.23 19.55
N TYR A 58 -1.11 3.99 18.24
CA TYR A 58 -2.27 4.35 17.42
C TYR A 58 -3.49 3.49 17.72
N LEU A 59 -3.28 2.20 17.97
CA LEU A 59 -4.34 1.22 18.20
C LEU A 59 -4.59 0.94 19.69
N ASN A 60 -3.86 1.62 20.59
CA ASN A 60 -3.93 1.42 22.03
C ASN A 60 -3.78 -0.06 22.45
N ILE A 61 -2.86 -0.77 21.81
CA ILE A 61 -2.58 -2.17 22.08
C ILE A 61 -1.53 -2.27 23.18
N LYS A 62 -1.78 -3.14 24.18
CA LYS A 62 -0.81 -3.39 25.24
C LYS A 62 0.46 -4.02 24.70
N GLU A 63 1.61 -3.58 25.21
CA GLU A 63 2.94 -3.98 24.77
C GLU A 63 3.14 -5.50 24.80
N GLU A 64 2.61 -6.15 25.82
CA GLU A 64 2.70 -7.60 26.07
C GLU A 64 2.07 -8.45 24.94
N ILE A 65 1.12 -7.88 24.20
CA ILE A 65 0.38 -8.61 23.16
C ILE A 65 1.14 -8.63 21.82
N LEU A 66 1.85 -7.55 21.49
CA LEU A 66 2.42 -7.35 20.15
C LEU A 66 3.93 -7.63 20.06
N LEU A 67 4.69 -7.42 21.13
CA LEU A 67 6.16 -7.50 21.14
C LEU A 67 6.75 -8.87 20.80
N PRO A 68 6.15 -10.02 21.17
CA PRO A 68 6.78 -11.32 20.88
C PRO A 68 6.67 -11.73 19.41
N TYR A 69 5.81 -11.10 18.58
CA TYR A 69 5.44 -11.59 17.26
C TYR A 69 5.62 -10.52 16.18
N PHE A 70 6.84 -10.36 15.67
CA PHE A 70 7.13 -9.41 14.58
C PHE A 70 6.32 -9.67 13.32
N ASP A 71 6.02 -10.91 13.00
CA ASP A 71 5.24 -11.27 11.81
C ASP A 71 3.78 -10.82 11.94
N ALA A 72 3.20 -10.93 13.14
CA ALA A 72 1.88 -10.37 13.43
C ALA A 72 1.87 -8.84 13.33
N THR A 73 2.95 -8.18 13.76
CA THR A 73 3.12 -6.73 13.62
C THR A 73 3.23 -6.31 12.15
N ASP A 74 3.94 -7.06 11.32
CA ASP A 74 4.07 -6.78 9.89
C ASP A 74 2.69 -6.91 9.19
N ALA A 75 1.89 -7.93 9.54
CA ALA A 75 0.54 -8.11 9.03
C ALA A 75 -0.41 -6.97 9.46
N LEU A 76 -0.34 -6.57 10.73
CA LEU A 76 -1.11 -5.46 11.26
C LEU A 76 -0.73 -4.13 10.61
N ALA A 77 0.57 -3.92 10.34
CA ALA A 77 1.07 -2.75 9.64
C ALA A 77 0.50 -2.65 8.22
N ALA A 78 0.45 -3.78 7.48
CA ALA A 78 -0.14 -3.82 6.15
C ALA A 78 -1.64 -3.50 6.17
N ALA A 79 -2.39 -4.09 7.11
CA ALA A 79 -3.81 -3.82 7.30
C ALA A 79 -4.08 -2.36 7.67
N TYR A 80 -3.30 -1.78 8.58
CA TYR A 80 -3.42 -0.39 8.98
C TYR A 80 -3.06 0.59 7.84
N CYS A 81 -2.03 0.29 7.06
CA CYS A 81 -1.70 1.04 5.86
C CYS A 81 -2.86 1.05 4.85
N HIS A 82 -3.48 -0.12 4.63
CA HIS A 82 -4.65 -0.23 3.75
C HIS A 82 -5.85 0.58 4.28
N PHE A 83 -6.12 0.50 5.57
CA PHE A 83 -7.16 1.31 6.23
C PHE A 83 -6.92 2.80 6.02
N LEU A 84 -5.71 3.30 6.24
CA LEU A 84 -5.38 4.71 6.02
C LEU A 84 -5.56 5.12 4.56
N GLU A 85 -5.10 4.30 3.60
CA GLU A 85 -5.24 4.61 2.18
C GLU A 85 -6.70 4.66 1.72
N THR A 86 -7.51 3.72 2.17
CA THR A 86 -8.94 3.69 1.83
C THR A 86 -9.70 4.81 2.52
N SER A 87 -9.44 5.07 3.80
CA SER A 87 -10.08 6.15 4.55
C SER A 87 -9.68 7.54 4.00
N CYS A 88 -8.42 7.78 3.67
CA CYS A 88 -7.97 9.03 3.07
C CYS A 88 -8.57 9.27 1.67
N LYS A 89 -8.85 8.22 0.91
CA LYS A 89 -9.54 8.34 -0.38
C LYS A 89 -11.02 8.73 -0.23
N MET A 90 -11.65 8.39 0.88
CA MET A 90 -13.04 8.77 1.17
C MET A 90 -13.17 10.25 1.57
N TYR A 91 -12.08 10.91 1.96
CA TYR A 91 -12.08 12.32 2.37
C TYR A 91 -11.13 13.12 1.49
N SER A 92 -11.62 14.00 0.64
CA SER A 92 -10.82 15.04 -0.02
C SER A 92 -11.16 16.40 0.57
N THR A 93 -10.12 17.19 0.82
CA THR A 93 -10.29 18.60 1.19
C THR A 93 -10.57 19.38 -0.09
N SER A 94 -11.74 20.01 -0.20
CA SER A 94 -11.98 20.96 -1.28
C SER A 94 -11.12 22.22 -1.05
N ALA A 95 -10.80 22.95 -2.12
CA ALA A 95 -10.07 24.22 -2.06
C ALA A 95 -10.67 25.27 -1.10
N ALA A 96 -11.90 25.05 -0.62
CA ALA A 96 -12.61 25.88 0.36
C ALA A 96 -12.49 25.35 1.81
N GLY A 97 -11.60 24.39 2.10
CA GLY A 97 -11.40 23.85 3.46
C GLY A 97 -12.53 22.95 3.99
N LYS A 98 -13.53 22.62 3.18
CA LYS A 98 -14.62 21.72 3.57
C LYS A 98 -14.25 20.28 3.22
N ILE A 99 -14.33 19.39 4.21
CA ILE A 99 -14.18 17.95 3.99
C ILE A 99 -15.39 17.43 3.21
N LYS A 100 -15.16 16.92 2.00
CA LYS A 100 -16.18 16.22 1.22
C LYS A 100 -15.90 14.73 1.27
N VAL A 101 -16.91 13.93 1.56
CA VAL A 101 -16.89 12.49 1.31
C VAL A 101 -16.91 12.30 -0.20
N ILE A 102 -15.89 11.65 -0.74
CA ILE A 102 -15.84 11.34 -2.18
C ILE A 102 -16.56 10.02 -2.37
N ASP A 103 -17.64 10.04 -3.12
CA ASP A 103 -18.38 8.86 -3.55
C ASP A 103 -17.47 7.98 -4.43
N GLU A 104 -17.51 6.68 -4.26
CA GLU A 104 -16.67 5.71 -4.96
C GLU A 104 -16.80 5.83 -6.48
N ALA A 105 -17.98 6.21 -6.96
CA ALA A 105 -18.26 6.49 -8.37
C ALA A 105 -17.48 7.74 -8.90
N ALA A 106 -17.18 8.73 -8.04
CA ALA A 106 -16.40 9.91 -8.41
C ALA A 106 -14.89 9.60 -8.50
N LEU A 107 -14.42 8.63 -7.73
CA LEU A 107 -13.02 8.15 -7.78
C LEU A 107 -12.72 7.41 -9.10
N MET A 108 -13.67 6.63 -9.61
CA MET A 108 -13.51 5.92 -10.88
C MET A 108 -13.48 6.88 -12.08
N LYS A 109 -14.19 8.00 -12.04
CA LYS A 109 -14.14 9.03 -13.10
C LYS A 109 -12.81 9.77 -13.15
N HIS A 110 -12.15 10.00 -12.00
CA HIS A 110 -10.86 10.71 -11.94
C HIS A 110 -9.65 9.83 -12.31
N SER A 111 -9.80 8.52 -12.27
CA SER A 111 -8.78 7.54 -12.70
C SER A 111 -8.66 7.45 -14.23
N GLY A 112 -9.67 7.91 -14.96
CA GLY A 112 -9.73 7.84 -16.43
C GLY A 112 -8.92 8.91 -17.19
N ASP A 113 -8.53 9.99 -16.55
CA ASP A 113 -7.93 11.17 -17.24
C ASP A 113 -6.41 11.30 -17.11
N ARG A 114 -5.74 10.33 -16.52
CA ARG A 114 -4.29 10.22 -16.71
C ARG A 114 -4.04 9.54 -18.05
N HIS A 115 -3.67 10.32 -19.05
CA HIS A 115 -3.15 9.87 -20.34
C HIS A 115 -1.91 9.00 -20.09
N VAL A 116 -2.14 7.76 -19.70
CA VAL A 116 -1.10 6.73 -19.69
C VAL A 116 -0.87 6.41 -21.15
N SER A 117 0.23 6.92 -21.70
CA SER A 117 0.63 6.58 -23.07
C SER A 117 0.73 5.06 -23.15
N LYS A 118 -0.19 4.44 -23.90
CA LYS A 118 -0.32 2.98 -24.01
C LYS A 118 0.85 2.36 -24.77
N ASN A 119 1.75 3.19 -25.32
CA ASN A 119 2.87 2.73 -26.11
C ASN A 119 4.08 3.66 -25.92
N TRP A 120 5.30 3.09 -25.93
CA TRP A 120 6.56 3.85 -25.84
C TRP A 120 6.67 4.94 -26.91
N LYS A 121 6.18 4.70 -28.11
CA LYS A 121 6.16 5.68 -29.19
C LYS A 121 5.35 6.94 -28.84
N ASP A 122 4.20 6.77 -28.21
CA ASP A 122 3.34 7.88 -27.80
C ASP A 122 3.94 8.65 -26.62
N PHE A 123 4.66 7.94 -25.72
CA PHE A 123 5.41 8.56 -24.64
C PHE A 123 6.55 9.46 -25.18
N VAL A 124 7.34 8.95 -26.11
CA VAL A 124 8.45 9.69 -26.75
C VAL A 124 7.92 10.91 -27.50
N ALA A 125 6.83 10.77 -28.26
CA ALA A 125 6.21 11.87 -28.98
C ALA A 125 5.68 12.98 -28.06
N SER A 126 5.21 12.61 -26.86
CA SER A 126 4.67 13.56 -25.87
C SER A 126 5.74 14.20 -24.97
N ASN A 127 6.97 13.68 -24.96
CA ASN A 127 8.06 14.13 -24.09
C ASN A 127 9.40 14.25 -24.84
N PRO A 128 9.50 15.09 -25.88
CA PRO A 128 10.70 15.17 -26.71
C PRO A 128 11.96 15.63 -25.94
N GLU A 129 11.79 16.38 -24.85
CA GLU A 129 12.89 16.86 -24.00
C GLU A 129 13.50 15.79 -23.07
N ARG A 130 12.83 14.64 -22.88
CA ARG A 130 13.30 13.55 -22.01
C ARG A 130 14.06 12.43 -22.73
N VAL A 131 14.20 12.54 -24.04
CA VAL A 131 14.82 11.52 -24.92
C VAL A 131 16.06 12.11 -25.60
N ARG A 132 16.96 12.69 -24.81
CA ARG A 132 18.32 13.04 -25.26
C ARG A 132 19.36 12.19 -24.55
#